data_9f8869f7f85e6a68e977b1df85ae87fa
#
_entry.id   9f8869f7f85e6a68e977b1df85ae87fa
#
_cell.length_a   1.000
_cell.length_b   1.000
_cell.length_c   1.000
_cell.angle_alpha   90.00
_cell.angle_beta   90.00
_cell.angle_gamma   90.00
#
_symmetry.space_group_name_H-M   'P 1'
#
loop_
_entity.id
_entity.type
_entity.pdbx_description
1 polymer ?
#
loop_
_entity_poly.entity_id
_entity_poly.type
_entity_poly.pdbx_seq_one_letter_code
_entity_poly.pdbx_strand_id
1 'polypeptide(L)'
;MVGYDLCADYSQISYYNTEKEEPDSVNFDGQNEIPTVLCRLFSNGEWLAGQQALKAAEAGNGVLVRDFIVRIADDPMVDVAGERMEKSGLIGIFFQKTLKALETVCEGAEVGFITITMEDVDLATADALKRAAASMGIGAQLLALESHRLSYEYYALSQRRELWTHDVGLFEYDRRGLRYHHLSVSWKHHPPVVTAETTVLNQYLDGHELADPVPPE
;
A
#
# COMPACT_ATOMS: atom_id res chain seq x y z
N MET A 1 -13.72 6.96 -7.39
CA MET A 1 -12.38 6.37 -7.63
C MET A 1 -11.62 6.38 -6.32
N VAL A 2 -10.94 5.29 -6.03
CA VAL A 2 -10.18 5.08 -4.79
C VAL A 2 -8.72 4.80 -5.14
N GLY A 3 -7.79 5.45 -4.46
CA GLY A 3 -6.38 5.11 -4.45
C GLY A 3 -6.06 4.30 -3.19
N TYR A 4 -5.35 3.21 -3.33
CA TYR A 4 -4.89 2.38 -2.23
C TYR A 4 -3.39 2.20 -2.33
N ASP A 5 -2.66 2.93 -1.51
CA ASP A 5 -1.21 2.77 -1.39
C ASP A 5 -0.90 1.64 -0.41
N LEU A 6 -0.33 0.54 -0.94
CA LEU A 6 -0.09 -0.70 -0.20
C LEU A 6 1.40 -0.89 0.04
N CYS A 7 1.89 -0.42 1.17
CA CYS A 7 3.28 -0.59 1.59
C CYS A 7 3.42 -1.64 2.68
N ALA A 8 4.64 -2.16 2.86
CA ALA A 8 4.92 -3.23 3.82
C ALA A 8 4.67 -2.83 5.27
N ASP A 9 4.92 -1.57 5.62
CA ASP A 9 4.77 -1.04 6.98
C ASP A 9 3.44 -0.35 7.20
N TYR A 10 3.06 0.55 6.29
CA TYR A 10 1.85 1.34 6.37
C TYR A 10 1.19 1.39 5.00
N SER A 11 -0.13 1.38 5.02
CA SER A 11 -0.97 1.59 3.84
C SER A 11 -1.75 2.88 4.00
N GLN A 12 -2.18 3.45 2.88
CA GLN A 12 -3.02 4.64 2.86
C GLN A 12 -4.14 4.48 1.86
N ILE A 13 -5.32 5.01 2.20
CA ILE A 13 -6.47 5.03 1.30
C ILE A 13 -6.79 6.49 0.99
N SER A 14 -6.98 6.79 -0.28
CA SER A 14 -7.41 8.09 -0.77
C SER A 14 -8.61 7.96 -1.66
N TYR A 15 -9.41 9.01 -1.73
CA TYR A 15 -10.55 9.12 -2.62
C TYR A 15 -10.62 10.51 -3.24
N TYR A 16 -11.31 10.64 -4.36
CA TYR A 16 -11.55 11.96 -4.93
C TYR A 16 -12.76 12.60 -4.28
N ASN A 17 -12.53 13.68 -3.55
CA ASN A 17 -13.57 14.47 -2.92
C ASN A 17 -14.17 15.43 -3.96
N THR A 18 -15.42 15.19 -4.36
CA THR A 18 -16.10 15.98 -5.39
C THR A 18 -16.52 17.36 -4.93
N GLU A 19 -16.63 17.60 -3.63
CA GLU A 19 -16.98 18.90 -3.07
C GLU A 19 -15.77 19.83 -3.04
N LYS A 20 -14.59 19.27 -2.70
CA LYS A 20 -13.33 20.01 -2.68
C LYS A 20 -12.62 20.04 -4.04
N GLU A 21 -13.05 19.20 -4.97
CA GLU A 21 -12.40 18.97 -6.27
C GLU A 21 -10.93 18.54 -6.17
N GLU A 22 -10.58 17.80 -5.10
CA GLU A 22 -9.22 17.34 -4.82
C GLU A 22 -9.20 15.94 -4.21
N PRO A 23 -8.05 15.21 -4.27
CA PRO A 23 -7.86 13.99 -3.52
C PRO A 23 -7.86 14.27 -2.01
N ASP A 24 -8.51 13.39 -1.25
CA ASP A 24 -8.55 13.44 0.22
C ASP A 24 -8.20 12.06 0.78
N SER A 25 -7.64 12.02 1.99
CA SER A 25 -7.24 10.77 2.64
C SER A 25 -8.34 10.26 3.56
N VAL A 26 -8.53 8.95 3.55
CA VAL A 26 -9.46 8.28 4.47
C VAL A 26 -8.83 8.19 5.85
N ASN A 27 -9.56 8.66 6.85
CA ASN A 27 -9.16 8.45 8.23
C ASN A 27 -9.60 7.06 8.70
N PHE A 28 -8.63 6.28 9.18
CA PHE A 28 -8.84 4.96 9.76
C PHE A 28 -8.34 4.97 11.21
N ASP A 29 -9.25 4.75 12.16
CA ASP A 29 -8.94 4.76 13.60
C ASP A 29 -8.24 6.05 14.09
N GLY A 30 -8.55 7.20 13.48
CA GLY A 30 -7.98 8.50 13.87
C GLY A 30 -6.68 8.86 13.13
N GLN A 31 -6.21 8.02 12.22
CA GLN A 31 -4.98 8.22 11.44
C GLN A 31 -5.24 8.03 9.95
N ASN A 32 -4.44 8.68 9.11
CA ASN A 32 -4.48 8.48 7.66
C ASN A 32 -3.58 7.30 7.22
N GLU A 33 -2.55 7.00 8.00
CA GLU A 33 -1.69 5.85 7.80
C GLU A 33 -2.22 4.64 8.57
N ILE A 34 -2.36 3.53 7.86
CA ILE A 34 -2.89 2.27 8.39
C ILE A 34 -1.72 1.29 8.50
N PRO A 35 -1.33 0.85 9.70
CA PRO A 35 -0.34 -0.21 9.83
C PRO A 35 -0.74 -1.44 9.00
N THR A 36 0.15 -1.93 8.13
CA THR A 36 -0.12 -3.07 7.25
C THR A 36 0.05 -4.38 8.01
N VAL A 37 -0.82 -4.58 8.98
CA VAL A 37 -0.82 -5.74 9.88
C VAL A 37 -2.23 -6.27 10.10
N LEU A 38 -2.32 -7.55 10.38
CA LEU A 38 -3.53 -8.25 10.81
C LEU A 38 -3.30 -8.88 12.18
N CYS A 39 -4.35 -9.06 12.96
CA CYS A 39 -4.33 -9.86 14.18
C CYS A 39 -5.53 -10.81 14.18
N ARG A 40 -5.27 -12.11 14.35
CA ARG A 40 -6.32 -13.11 14.55
C ARG A 40 -6.54 -13.31 16.04
N LEU A 41 -7.72 -12.98 16.53
CA LEU A 41 -8.06 -13.08 17.95
C LEU A 41 -8.18 -14.56 18.40
N PHE A 42 -7.63 -14.87 19.57
CA PHE A 42 -7.75 -16.20 20.17
C PHE A 42 -9.19 -16.54 20.60
N SER A 43 -9.97 -15.53 20.99
CA SER A 43 -11.29 -15.71 21.57
C SER A 43 -12.33 -16.26 20.60
N ASN A 44 -12.31 -15.78 19.36
CA ASN A 44 -13.36 -16.07 18.36
C ASN A 44 -12.83 -16.24 16.94
N GLY A 45 -11.50 -16.15 16.73
CA GLY A 45 -10.89 -16.22 15.42
C GLY A 45 -11.15 -15.01 14.51
N GLU A 46 -11.73 -13.93 15.03
CA GLU A 46 -11.98 -12.71 14.27
C GLU A 46 -10.67 -12.02 13.90
N TRP A 47 -10.68 -11.39 12.73
CA TRP A 47 -9.56 -10.61 12.23
C TRP A 47 -9.73 -9.13 12.54
N LEU A 48 -8.66 -8.53 13.06
CA LEU A 48 -8.48 -7.09 13.19
C LEU A 48 -7.40 -6.62 12.23
N ALA A 49 -7.44 -5.34 11.83
CA ALA A 49 -6.45 -4.73 10.94
C ALA A 49 -5.91 -3.42 11.53
N GLY A 50 -4.76 -3.00 11.07
CA GLY A 50 -4.19 -1.70 11.41
C GLY A 50 -3.88 -1.55 12.90
N GLN A 51 -4.16 -0.39 13.45
CA GLN A 51 -3.89 -0.05 14.85
C GLN A 51 -4.63 -0.95 15.85
N GLN A 52 -5.84 -1.42 15.51
CA GLN A 52 -6.58 -2.35 16.36
C GLN A 52 -5.88 -3.71 16.45
N ALA A 53 -5.29 -4.18 15.34
CA ALA A 53 -4.50 -5.40 15.30
C ALA A 53 -3.26 -5.31 16.20
N LEU A 54 -2.54 -4.17 16.15
CA LEU A 54 -1.37 -3.94 17.02
C LEU A 54 -1.77 -3.97 18.50
N LYS A 55 -2.78 -3.20 18.88
CA LYS A 55 -3.28 -3.14 20.27
C LYS A 55 -3.73 -4.51 20.79
N ALA A 56 -4.41 -5.31 19.97
CA ALA A 56 -4.86 -6.63 20.36
C ALA A 56 -3.70 -7.60 20.57
N ALA A 57 -2.69 -7.54 19.70
CA ALA A 57 -1.48 -8.36 19.82
C ALA A 57 -0.63 -7.96 21.05
N GLU A 58 -0.43 -6.66 21.29
CA GLU A 58 0.26 -6.13 22.48
C GLU A 58 -0.43 -6.57 23.79
N ALA A 59 -1.77 -6.62 23.77
CA ALA A 59 -2.56 -7.12 24.90
C ALA A 59 -2.54 -8.67 25.03
N GLY A 60 -1.85 -9.38 24.14
CA GLY A 60 -1.80 -10.84 24.15
C GLY A 60 -3.11 -11.53 23.75
N ASN A 61 -4.01 -10.82 23.05
CA ASN A 61 -5.35 -11.31 22.70
C ASN A 61 -5.39 -12.06 21.37
N GLY A 62 -4.30 -12.09 20.59
CA GLY A 62 -4.28 -12.73 19.28
C GLY A 62 -2.89 -12.89 18.69
N VAL A 63 -2.82 -13.50 17.52
CA VAL A 63 -1.59 -13.67 16.73
C VAL A 63 -1.48 -12.54 15.74
N LEU A 64 -0.37 -11.77 15.84
CA LEU A 64 -0.05 -10.71 14.89
C LEU A 64 0.55 -11.32 13.62
N VAL A 65 0.06 -10.86 12.46
CA VAL A 65 0.51 -11.26 11.14
C VAL A 65 1.04 -10.03 10.41
N ARG A 66 2.30 -10.11 10.01
CA ARG A 66 3.02 -9.09 9.23
C ARG A 66 3.49 -9.68 7.90
N ASP A 67 4.03 -8.85 7.04
CA ASP A 67 4.75 -9.25 5.82
C ASP A 67 3.94 -10.11 4.82
N PHE A 68 2.60 -10.08 4.93
CA PHE A 68 1.73 -10.84 4.03
C PHE A 68 1.66 -10.25 2.61
N ILE A 69 2.24 -9.06 2.38
CA ILE A 69 2.37 -8.45 1.05
C ILE A 69 3.79 -8.56 0.48
N VAL A 70 4.75 -9.09 1.26
CA VAL A 70 6.17 -9.16 0.90
C VAL A 70 6.51 -10.54 0.35
N ARG A 71 7.36 -10.61 -0.70
CA ARG A 71 7.85 -11.87 -1.30
C ARG A 71 6.75 -12.86 -1.66
N ILE A 72 5.68 -12.39 -2.27
CA ILE A 72 4.54 -13.25 -2.63
C ILE A 72 4.96 -14.32 -3.64
N ALA A 73 5.88 -13.98 -4.57
CA ALA A 73 6.38 -14.93 -5.57
C ALA A 73 7.20 -16.08 -4.95
N ASP A 74 8.06 -15.76 -3.98
CA ASP A 74 8.98 -16.73 -3.37
C ASP A 74 8.32 -17.56 -2.27
N ASP A 75 7.45 -16.91 -1.49
CA ASP A 75 6.74 -17.53 -0.37
C ASP A 75 5.30 -17.04 -0.32
N PRO A 76 4.38 -17.72 -1.01
CA PRO A 76 2.97 -17.32 -1.09
C PRO A 76 2.16 -17.63 0.18
N MET A 77 2.76 -18.28 1.19
CA MET A 77 2.06 -18.75 2.39
C MET A 77 2.63 -18.10 3.65
N VAL A 78 1.78 -17.92 4.66
CA VAL A 78 2.15 -17.48 6.02
C VAL A 78 1.60 -18.48 7.03
N ASP A 79 2.39 -18.81 8.06
CA ASP A 79 1.88 -19.54 9.22
C ASP A 79 1.20 -18.58 10.19
N VAL A 80 -0.06 -18.86 10.51
CA VAL A 80 -0.86 -18.11 11.47
C VAL A 80 -1.35 -19.06 12.54
N ALA A 81 -0.67 -19.10 13.66
CA ALA A 81 -0.98 -19.97 14.79
C ALA A 81 -1.04 -21.48 14.43
N GLY A 82 -0.12 -21.94 13.58
CA GLY A 82 -0.04 -23.33 13.11
C GLY A 82 -0.94 -23.65 11.90
N GLU A 83 -1.68 -22.67 11.38
CA GLU A 83 -2.46 -22.81 10.16
C GLU A 83 -1.74 -22.07 9.00
N ARG A 84 -1.48 -22.77 7.90
CA ARG A 84 -0.89 -22.17 6.71
C ARG A 84 -1.97 -21.47 5.88
N MET A 85 -1.82 -20.16 5.71
CA MET A 85 -2.75 -19.30 4.96
C MET A 85 -2.07 -18.69 3.74
N GLU A 86 -2.82 -18.56 2.64
CA GLU A 86 -2.33 -17.85 1.47
C GLU A 86 -2.25 -16.33 1.72
N LYS A 87 -1.16 -15.70 1.30
CA LYS A 87 -1.00 -14.24 1.37
C LYS A 87 -2.11 -13.50 0.63
N SER A 88 -2.57 -14.01 -0.51
CA SER A 88 -3.72 -13.43 -1.23
C SER A 88 -5.00 -13.37 -0.39
N GLY A 89 -5.26 -14.40 0.43
CA GLY A 89 -6.39 -14.41 1.36
C GLY A 89 -6.23 -13.38 2.47
N LEU A 90 -5.02 -13.26 3.02
CA LEU A 90 -4.70 -12.25 4.06
C LEU A 90 -4.83 -10.83 3.52
N ILE A 91 -4.37 -10.56 2.29
CA ILE A 91 -4.58 -9.29 1.60
C ILE A 91 -6.07 -9.00 1.44
N GLY A 92 -6.88 -9.99 1.05
CA GLY A 92 -8.33 -9.84 0.94
C GLY A 92 -8.98 -9.46 2.28
N ILE A 93 -8.57 -10.11 3.38
CA ILE A 93 -9.03 -9.76 4.73
C ILE A 93 -8.63 -8.33 5.09
N PHE A 94 -7.38 -7.95 4.81
CA PHE A 94 -6.89 -6.59 5.08
C PHE A 94 -7.69 -5.54 4.32
N PHE A 95 -7.90 -5.74 3.03
CA PHE A 95 -8.73 -4.86 2.20
C PHE A 95 -10.17 -4.78 2.72
N GLN A 96 -10.79 -5.92 3.05
CA GLN A 96 -12.16 -5.94 3.57
C GLN A 96 -12.29 -5.12 4.86
N LYS A 97 -11.28 -5.19 5.74
CA LYS A 97 -11.31 -4.43 7.00
C LYS A 97 -11.05 -2.94 6.80
N THR A 98 -10.11 -2.58 5.95
CA THR A 98 -9.66 -1.18 5.79
C THR A 98 -10.56 -0.39 4.84
N LEU A 99 -11.08 -0.99 3.76
CA LEU A 99 -11.99 -0.32 2.84
C LEU A 99 -13.35 0.03 3.47
N LYS A 100 -13.73 -0.59 4.59
CA LYS A 100 -14.91 -0.17 5.36
C LYS A 100 -14.83 1.29 5.82
N ALA A 101 -13.64 1.84 6.00
CA ALA A 101 -13.48 3.24 6.34
C ALA A 101 -14.02 4.19 5.25
N LEU A 102 -14.11 3.74 4.00
CA LEU A 102 -14.73 4.51 2.92
C LEU A 102 -16.23 4.72 3.14
N GLU A 103 -16.91 3.79 3.81
CA GLU A 103 -18.35 3.91 4.10
C GLU A 103 -18.66 5.15 4.96
N THR A 104 -17.68 5.60 5.75
CA THR A 104 -17.84 6.78 6.63
C THR A 104 -17.68 8.12 5.90
N VAL A 105 -16.97 8.12 4.75
CA VAL A 105 -16.68 9.35 3.98
C VAL A 105 -17.41 9.41 2.64
N CYS A 106 -17.90 8.27 2.18
CA CYS A 106 -18.58 8.11 0.90
C CYS A 106 -19.97 7.51 1.12
N GLU A 107 -20.85 8.22 1.86
CA GLU A 107 -22.21 7.74 2.18
C GLU A 107 -22.96 7.28 0.92
N GLY A 108 -23.25 5.97 0.83
CA GLY A 108 -24.02 5.38 -0.26
C GLY A 108 -23.35 5.33 -1.62
N ALA A 109 -22.07 5.70 -1.72
CA ALA A 109 -21.32 5.61 -2.96
C ALA A 109 -20.71 4.22 -3.13
N GLU A 110 -20.88 3.62 -4.29
CA GLU A 110 -20.19 2.41 -4.66
C GLU A 110 -18.77 2.71 -5.12
N VAL A 111 -17.82 1.81 -4.79
CA VAL A 111 -16.46 1.90 -5.28
C VAL A 111 -16.44 1.52 -6.76
N GLY A 112 -16.41 2.51 -7.63
CA GLY A 112 -16.43 2.29 -9.08
C GLY A 112 -15.08 1.91 -9.68
N PHE A 113 -13.96 2.24 -9.02
CA PHE A 113 -12.62 1.93 -9.50
C PHE A 113 -11.59 2.06 -8.38
N ILE A 114 -10.67 1.10 -8.30
CA ILE A 114 -9.55 1.11 -7.34
C ILE A 114 -8.23 1.06 -8.09
N THR A 115 -7.33 1.98 -7.78
CA THR A 115 -5.92 1.88 -8.15
C THR A 115 -5.13 1.46 -6.92
N ILE A 116 -4.47 0.31 -6.98
CA ILE A 116 -3.54 -0.13 -5.93
C ILE A 116 -2.14 0.22 -6.38
N THR A 117 -1.43 0.96 -5.53
CA THR A 117 -0.02 1.27 -5.73
C THR A 117 0.85 0.50 -4.76
N MET A 118 2.00 0.04 -5.22
CA MET A 118 3.04 -0.57 -4.39
C MET A 118 4.40 -0.39 -5.06
N GLU A 119 5.44 -0.71 -4.32
CA GLU A 119 6.82 -0.51 -4.76
C GLU A 119 7.11 -1.21 -6.10
N ASP A 120 6.87 -2.53 -6.15
CA ASP A 120 7.00 -3.35 -7.34
C ASP A 120 5.80 -4.28 -7.52
N VAL A 121 5.29 -4.39 -8.74
CA VAL A 121 4.18 -5.27 -9.08
C VAL A 121 4.68 -6.33 -10.07
N ASP A 122 5.18 -7.45 -9.55
CA ASP A 122 5.45 -8.64 -10.36
C ASP A 122 4.16 -9.42 -10.67
N LEU A 123 4.26 -10.42 -11.54
CA LEU A 123 3.09 -11.21 -11.96
C LEU A 123 2.42 -11.94 -10.79
N ALA A 124 3.20 -12.50 -9.86
CA ALA A 124 2.65 -13.25 -8.73
C ALA A 124 1.93 -12.31 -7.76
N THR A 125 2.50 -11.14 -7.50
CA THR A 125 1.90 -10.07 -6.71
C THR A 125 0.62 -9.56 -7.37
N ALA A 126 0.65 -9.30 -8.69
CA ALA A 126 -0.53 -8.87 -9.44
C ALA A 126 -1.67 -9.90 -9.35
N ASP A 127 -1.36 -11.19 -9.48
CA ASP A 127 -2.36 -12.26 -9.38
C ASP A 127 -2.91 -12.39 -7.95
N ALA A 128 -2.09 -12.23 -6.93
CA ALA A 128 -2.54 -12.23 -5.53
C ALA A 128 -3.48 -11.07 -5.22
N LEU A 129 -3.15 -9.85 -5.69
CA LEU A 129 -3.99 -8.67 -5.54
C LEU A 129 -5.32 -8.81 -6.29
N LYS A 130 -5.31 -9.35 -7.50
CA LYS A 130 -6.54 -9.65 -8.26
C LYS A 130 -7.43 -10.65 -7.53
N ARG A 131 -6.86 -11.73 -6.97
CA ARG A 131 -7.61 -12.70 -6.16
C ARG A 131 -8.18 -12.06 -4.90
N ALA A 132 -7.38 -11.24 -4.22
CA ALA A 132 -7.84 -10.50 -3.04
C ALA A 132 -9.01 -9.55 -3.38
N ALA A 133 -8.91 -8.79 -4.46
CA ALA A 133 -9.98 -7.90 -4.93
C ALA A 133 -11.24 -8.70 -5.33
N ALA A 134 -11.07 -9.80 -6.06
CA ALA A 134 -12.17 -10.67 -6.48
C ALA A 134 -12.93 -11.26 -5.28
N SER A 135 -12.24 -11.59 -4.18
CA SER A 135 -12.88 -12.08 -2.94
C SER A 135 -13.82 -11.06 -2.29
N MET A 136 -13.66 -9.78 -2.62
CA MET A 136 -14.53 -8.68 -2.19
C MET A 136 -15.59 -8.30 -3.22
N GLY A 137 -15.69 -9.04 -4.33
CA GLY A 137 -16.60 -8.70 -5.43
C GLY A 137 -16.08 -7.61 -6.38
N ILE A 138 -14.83 -7.18 -6.25
CA ILE A 138 -14.22 -6.19 -7.15
C ILE A 138 -13.68 -6.92 -8.37
N GLY A 139 -14.33 -6.68 -9.51
CA GLY A 139 -13.90 -7.27 -10.77
C GLY A 139 -12.59 -6.70 -11.30
N ALA A 140 -11.84 -7.48 -12.07
CA ALA A 140 -10.54 -7.05 -12.62
C ALA A 140 -10.63 -5.77 -13.48
N GLN A 141 -11.78 -5.50 -14.10
CA GLN A 141 -12.03 -4.28 -14.88
C GLN A 141 -12.14 -3.02 -14.02
N LEU A 142 -12.31 -3.16 -12.69
CA LEU A 142 -12.41 -2.07 -11.73
C LEU A 142 -11.09 -1.87 -10.95
N LEU A 143 -10.04 -2.58 -11.33
CA LEU A 143 -8.77 -2.60 -10.63
C LEU A 143 -7.63 -2.19 -11.57
N ALA A 144 -6.86 -1.17 -11.18
CA ALA A 144 -5.53 -0.89 -11.73
C ALA A 144 -4.45 -1.22 -10.69
N LEU A 145 -3.31 -1.66 -11.17
CA LEU A 145 -2.11 -1.95 -10.37
C LEU A 145 -0.96 -1.12 -10.94
N GLU A 146 -0.35 -0.31 -10.10
CA GLU A 146 0.70 0.61 -10.50
C GLU A 146 1.89 0.54 -9.53
N SER A 147 3.09 0.82 -10.02
CA SER A 147 4.24 1.03 -9.13
C SER A 147 4.20 2.43 -8.49
N HIS A 148 4.80 2.59 -7.31
CA HIS A 148 4.99 3.90 -6.68
C HIS A 148 5.70 4.86 -7.64
N ARG A 149 6.75 4.38 -8.32
CA ARG A 149 7.49 5.16 -9.30
C ARG A 149 6.58 5.72 -10.39
N LEU A 150 5.73 4.89 -10.99
CA LEU A 150 4.82 5.34 -12.07
C LEU A 150 3.76 6.30 -11.54
N SER A 151 3.21 6.03 -10.35
CA SER A 151 2.26 6.94 -9.69
C SER A 151 2.89 8.31 -9.41
N TYR A 152 4.14 8.32 -8.98
CA TYR A 152 4.89 9.55 -8.77
C TYR A 152 5.17 10.30 -10.09
N GLU A 153 5.49 9.59 -11.17
CA GLU A 153 5.64 10.18 -12.50
C GLU A 153 4.36 10.91 -12.94
N TYR A 154 3.18 10.28 -12.75
CA TYR A 154 1.89 10.92 -13.05
C TYR A 154 1.63 12.14 -12.18
N TYR A 155 1.87 12.02 -10.88
CA TYR A 155 1.74 13.15 -9.95
C TYR A 155 2.61 14.31 -10.39
N ALA A 156 3.83 14.04 -10.67
CA ALA A 156 4.80 15.02 -11.04
C ALA A 156 4.45 15.71 -12.38
N LEU A 157 4.05 14.96 -13.40
CA LEU A 157 3.58 15.53 -14.68
C LEU A 157 2.33 16.41 -14.52
N SER A 158 1.54 16.21 -13.48
CA SER A 158 0.38 17.02 -13.15
C SER A 158 0.73 18.35 -12.47
N GLN A 159 1.93 18.47 -11.91
CA GLN A 159 2.38 19.69 -11.24
C GLN A 159 2.76 20.79 -12.21
N ARG A 160 2.92 22.01 -11.69
CA ARG A 160 3.37 23.14 -12.48
C ARG A 160 4.77 22.88 -13.03
N ARG A 161 4.97 23.15 -14.31
CA ARG A 161 6.23 22.90 -15.02
C ARG A 161 7.45 23.55 -14.34
N GLU A 162 7.27 24.67 -13.67
CA GLU A 162 8.33 25.40 -12.98
C GLU A 162 8.90 24.62 -11.76
N LEU A 163 8.13 23.66 -11.22
CA LEU A 163 8.57 22.85 -10.08
C LEU A 163 9.57 21.77 -10.48
N TRP A 164 9.60 21.43 -11.79
CA TRP A 164 10.54 20.46 -12.32
C TRP A 164 10.81 20.68 -13.79
N THR A 165 11.94 21.26 -14.02
CA THR A 165 12.34 21.68 -15.35
C THR A 165 12.96 20.55 -16.15
N HIS A 166 13.72 19.61 -15.54
CA HIS A 166 14.47 18.58 -16.25
C HIS A 166 14.54 17.25 -15.52
N ASP A 167 15.14 17.21 -14.34
CA ASP A 167 15.42 15.98 -13.60
C ASP A 167 14.82 16.01 -12.20
N VAL A 168 14.25 14.90 -11.77
CA VAL A 168 13.68 14.74 -10.44
C VAL A 168 14.23 13.47 -9.82
N GLY A 169 14.62 13.55 -8.56
CA GLY A 169 14.99 12.38 -7.75
C GLY A 169 13.86 11.98 -6.84
N LEU A 170 13.44 10.73 -6.92
CA LEU A 170 12.55 10.11 -5.96
C LEU A 170 13.34 9.13 -5.09
N PHE A 171 13.22 9.26 -3.79
CA PHE A 171 13.76 8.31 -2.84
C PHE A 171 12.61 7.52 -2.23
N GLU A 172 12.66 6.20 -2.38
CA GLU A 172 11.77 5.26 -1.70
C GLU A 172 12.55 4.56 -0.60
N TYR A 173 12.00 4.59 0.60
CA TYR A 173 12.57 3.94 1.75
C TYR A 173 11.50 3.15 2.51
N ASP A 174 11.68 1.84 2.57
CA ASP A 174 10.82 0.93 3.32
C ASP A 174 11.64 -0.23 3.91
N ARG A 175 10.99 -1.25 4.46
CA ARG A 175 11.64 -2.46 4.99
C ARG A 175 12.52 -3.21 3.99
N ARG A 176 12.34 -2.97 2.70
CA ARG A 176 13.14 -3.60 1.64
C ARG A 176 14.42 -2.83 1.31
N GLY A 177 14.58 -1.64 1.89
CA GLY A 177 15.76 -0.81 1.78
C GLY A 177 15.50 0.56 1.18
N LEU A 178 16.58 1.20 0.72
CA LEU A 178 16.56 2.53 0.12
C LEU A 178 16.78 2.41 -1.39
N ARG A 179 15.86 2.99 -2.18
CA ARG A 179 15.95 3.11 -3.63
C ARG A 179 15.97 4.55 -4.05
N TYR A 180 16.66 4.80 -5.12
CA TYR A 180 16.68 6.09 -5.78
C TYR A 180 16.21 5.93 -7.23
N HIS A 181 15.21 6.70 -7.62
CA HIS A 181 14.73 6.78 -8.98
C HIS A 181 15.10 8.15 -9.55
N HIS A 182 15.89 8.16 -10.61
CA HIS A 182 16.19 9.35 -11.38
C HIS A 182 15.19 9.46 -12.51
N LEU A 183 14.38 10.50 -12.51
CA LEU A 183 13.35 10.78 -13.51
C LEU A 183 13.79 11.96 -14.36
N SER A 184 13.94 11.75 -15.66
CA SER A 184 14.22 12.81 -16.63
C SER A 184 13.00 13.08 -17.48
N VAL A 185 12.54 14.34 -17.53
CA VAL A 185 11.35 14.76 -18.27
C VAL A 185 11.72 15.50 -19.55
N SER A 186 11.32 14.96 -20.68
CA SER A 186 11.46 15.60 -21.99
C SER A 186 10.15 16.30 -22.40
N TRP A 187 10.16 17.62 -22.36
CA TRP A 187 9.05 18.49 -22.79
C TRP A 187 9.02 18.75 -24.31
N LYS A 188 9.93 18.11 -25.06
CA LYS A 188 9.95 18.22 -26.53
C LYS A 188 8.81 17.49 -27.20
N HIS A 189 8.14 16.61 -26.45
CA HIS A 189 7.03 15.79 -26.92
C HIS A 189 5.71 16.21 -26.26
N HIS A 190 4.58 15.92 -26.91
CA HIS A 190 3.24 16.10 -26.38
C HIS A 190 2.45 14.80 -26.54
N PRO A 191 2.16 14.06 -25.45
CA PRO A 191 2.51 14.33 -24.04
C PRO A 191 4.02 14.29 -23.78
N PRO A 192 4.51 14.88 -22.68
CA PRO A 192 5.91 14.78 -22.29
C PRO A 192 6.32 13.32 -22.04
N VAL A 193 7.60 13.03 -22.32
CA VAL A 193 8.14 11.68 -22.10
C VAL A 193 8.99 11.70 -20.84
N VAL A 194 8.70 10.77 -19.93
CA VAL A 194 9.50 10.53 -18.73
C VAL A 194 10.34 9.28 -18.95
N THR A 195 11.62 9.38 -18.67
CA THR A 195 12.53 8.23 -18.58
C THR A 195 12.98 8.07 -17.13
N ALA A 196 12.99 6.86 -16.62
CA ALA A 196 13.36 6.58 -15.25
C ALA A 196 14.48 5.54 -15.17
N GLU A 197 15.47 5.84 -14.33
CA GLU A 197 16.54 4.93 -13.95
C GLU A 197 16.45 4.68 -12.45
N THR A 198 16.43 3.41 -12.05
CA THR A 198 16.32 3.02 -10.63
C THR A 198 17.67 2.47 -10.15
N THR A 199 18.14 3.01 -9.03
CA THR A 199 19.33 2.52 -8.34
C THR A 199 18.98 2.08 -6.93
N VAL A 200 19.31 0.86 -6.57
CA VAL A 200 19.21 0.38 -5.19
C VAL A 200 20.45 0.90 -4.44
N LEU A 201 20.24 1.86 -3.54
CA LEU A 201 21.32 2.50 -2.79
C LEU A 201 21.76 1.68 -1.61
N ASN A 202 20.87 0.97 -0.97
CA ASN A 202 21.18 0.07 0.13
C ASN A 202 20.16 -1.06 0.23
N GLN A 203 20.57 -2.25 -0.12
CA GLN A 203 19.78 -3.47 0.02
C GLN A 203 19.93 -4.14 1.41
N TYR A 204 20.77 -3.58 2.29
CA TYR A 204 21.05 -4.09 3.63
C TYR A 204 20.41 -3.24 4.75
N LEU A 205 19.90 -2.05 4.45
CA LEU A 205 19.03 -1.34 5.37
C LEU A 205 17.66 -2.02 5.28
N ASP A 206 17.55 -3.08 6.03
CA ASP A 206 16.25 -3.59 6.42
C ASP A 206 15.57 -2.46 7.22
N GLY A 207 14.43 -1.96 6.75
CA GLY A 207 13.71 -0.86 7.39
C GLY A 207 13.41 -1.08 8.88
N HIS A 208 13.57 -2.30 9.37
CA HIS A 208 13.54 -2.62 10.79
C HIS A 208 14.63 -1.89 11.62
N GLU A 209 15.82 -1.66 11.07
CA GLU A 209 16.91 -1.03 11.83
C GLU A 209 16.68 0.46 12.12
N LEU A 210 15.80 1.11 11.35
CA LEU A 210 15.48 2.53 11.55
C LEU A 210 14.11 2.77 12.21
N ALA A 211 13.25 1.76 12.23
CA ALA A 211 11.93 1.83 12.86
C ALA A 211 11.94 1.43 14.36
N ASP A 212 12.98 0.76 14.81
CA ASP A 212 13.12 0.46 16.24
C ASP A 212 13.55 1.72 16.99
N PRO A 213 12.76 2.18 17.97
CA PRO A 213 13.17 3.31 18.80
C PRO A 213 14.46 2.93 19.51
N VAL A 214 15.48 3.77 19.38
CA VAL A 214 16.72 3.63 20.18
C VAL A 214 16.28 3.57 21.64
N PRO A 215 16.61 2.50 22.38
CA PRO A 215 16.25 2.43 23.79
C PRO A 215 16.87 3.62 24.50
N PRO A 216 16.15 4.30 25.41
CA PRO A 216 16.71 5.40 26.18
C PRO A 216 17.88 4.86 26.99
N GLU A 217 19.04 5.54 26.92
CA GLU A 217 20.21 5.30 27.76
C GLU A 217 19.89 5.53 29.23
#